data_0392f786aa915dd7c6642f31afd2db83
#
_entry.id   0392f786aa915dd7c6642f31afd2db83
#
_cell.length_a   1.000
_cell.length_b   1.000
_cell.length_c   1.000
_cell.angle_alpha   90.00
_cell.angle_beta   90.00
_cell.angle_gamma   90.00
#
_symmetry.space_group_name_H-M   'P 1'
#
loop_
_entity.id
_entity.type
_entity.pdbx_description
1 polymer ?
#
loop_
_entity_poly.entity_id
_entity_poly.type
_entity_poly.pdbx_seq_one_letter_code
_entity_poly.pdbx_strand_id
1 'polypeptide(L)'
;MSQHDIGLIGLAVMGQNLVLNMASRGYSVGVFNRTTTTTDEFIDGTAAGKTISGYHSVEELVANLKSPRRVMLMVKAGPAVDALIGQLTPLLDPGDIIIDGGNTQFDDTNRRTTEVEDSGLLFIGTGVSGGEEGALLGPSIMPGGSPDAWPYVKDLLQEISAKVGPENDIPCCEWVGPAGAGHYVKMVHNGIEYGDMQLICEAYFILKHALGLSNEELYRVFSDWNEGDLQSYLIEITRDIFTVTDEDSGGHLVDQILDTAGQKGTGKWMSQHALDLGVPTTLITEAVFARCLSAQKDARERAEAVLSGPTGTYDGDRDAFIEDVRQALYASKITSYAQGYVQLDAAAEEFGWELDNGQIALLWRGGCIIRATFLEDIKAAFDRDADLENLLLDDFFRDAIETAQPSWRRVVATAVELGLPVPGFSAALAYFDGYRRGRLPANLLQAQRDYFGAPTYRRLDQEGTFHTDWIRERQLED
;
A
#
# COMPACT_ATOMS: atom_id res chain seq x y z
N MET A 1 -20.38 -10.15 36.50
CA MET A 1 -20.32 -9.22 35.35
C MET A 1 -20.25 -10.06 34.09
N SER A 2 -20.92 -9.66 33.02
CA SER A 2 -20.79 -10.38 31.72
C SER A 2 -19.39 -10.16 31.17
N GLN A 3 -18.70 -11.24 30.82
CA GLN A 3 -17.39 -11.16 30.19
C GLN A 3 -17.49 -10.57 28.77
N HIS A 4 -16.44 -9.86 28.31
CA HIS A 4 -16.39 -9.25 26.99
C HIS A 4 -15.99 -10.26 25.90
N ASP A 5 -16.46 -10.01 24.69
CA ASP A 5 -16.15 -10.83 23.51
C ASP A 5 -14.71 -10.63 23.05
N ILE A 6 -14.15 -9.43 23.24
CA ILE A 6 -12.80 -9.05 22.84
C ILE A 6 -12.27 -7.93 23.72
N GLY A 7 -10.97 -7.91 23.97
CA GLY A 7 -10.23 -6.80 24.54
C GLY A 7 -9.49 -5.99 23.46
N LEU A 8 -9.44 -4.67 23.59
CA LEU A 8 -8.60 -3.84 22.72
C LEU A 8 -7.69 -2.93 23.55
N ILE A 9 -6.40 -2.94 23.23
CA ILE A 9 -5.37 -2.14 23.88
C ILE A 9 -4.86 -1.08 22.91
N GLY A 10 -4.99 0.20 23.29
CA GLY A 10 -4.54 1.35 22.50
C GLY A 10 -5.70 2.15 21.92
N LEU A 11 -6.01 3.29 22.53
CA LEU A 11 -7.15 4.15 22.24
C LEU A 11 -6.73 5.44 21.50
N ALA A 12 -5.80 5.33 20.54
CA ALA A 12 -5.63 6.35 19.52
C ALA A 12 -6.81 6.29 18.51
N VAL A 13 -6.89 7.21 17.57
CA VAL A 13 -8.01 7.38 16.63
C VAL A 13 -8.50 6.06 16.04
N MET A 14 -7.59 5.23 15.49
CA MET A 14 -7.97 3.94 14.90
C MET A 14 -8.54 2.96 15.93
N GLY A 15 -7.94 2.88 17.11
CA GLY A 15 -8.40 1.98 18.17
C GLY A 15 -9.78 2.34 18.69
N GLN A 16 -10.05 3.62 18.95
CA GLN A 16 -11.37 4.10 19.36
C GLN A 16 -12.44 3.77 18.32
N ASN A 17 -12.17 4.05 17.04
CA ASN A 17 -13.11 3.81 15.96
C ASN A 17 -13.39 2.32 15.72
N LEU A 18 -12.39 1.44 15.83
CA LEU A 18 -12.60 -0.01 15.77
C LEU A 18 -13.45 -0.51 16.94
N VAL A 19 -13.23 -0.01 18.16
CA VAL A 19 -14.06 -0.35 19.32
C VAL A 19 -15.52 0.07 19.11
N LEU A 20 -15.74 1.28 18.60
CA LEU A 20 -17.09 1.77 18.27
C LEU A 20 -17.76 0.93 17.17
N ASN A 21 -17.01 0.53 16.15
CA ASN A 21 -17.48 -0.36 15.09
C ASN A 21 -17.88 -1.72 15.68
N MET A 22 -17.01 -2.38 16.46
CA MET A 22 -17.31 -3.65 17.13
C MET A 22 -18.60 -3.55 17.98
N ALA A 23 -18.71 -2.51 18.80
CA ALA A 23 -19.88 -2.29 19.64
C ALA A 23 -21.16 -2.05 18.82
N SER A 24 -21.08 -1.36 17.68
CA SER A 24 -22.22 -1.14 16.78
C SER A 24 -22.73 -2.44 16.12
N ARG A 25 -21.86 -3.44 16.01
CA ARG A 25 -22.16 -4.79 15.50
C ARG A 25 -22.60 -5.76 16.60
N GLY A 26 -22.78 -5.28 17.82
CA GLY A 26 -23.31 -6.05 18.96
C GLY A 26 -22.26 -6.76 19.82
N TYR A 27 -20.98 -6.58 19.54
CA TYR A 27 -19.92 -7.14 20.39
C TYR A 27 -19.73 -6.34 21.68
N SER A 28 -19.44 -7.04 22.75
CA SER A 28 -19.03 -6.42 24.00
C SER A 28 -17.50 -6.29 24.04
N VAL A 29 -17.01 -5.07 24.27
CA VAL A 29 -15.58 -4.77 24.16
C VAL A 29 -15.03 -4.25 25.48
N GLY A 30 -13.96 -4.88 26.00
CA GLY A 30 -13.13 -4.35 27.06
C GLY A 30 -12.00 -3.49 26.47
N VAL A 31 -11.72 -2.34 27.03
CA VAL A 31 -10.67 -1.46 26.53
C VAL A 31 -9.67 -1.04 27.60
N PHE A 32 -8.41 -0.93 27.19
CA PHE A 32 -7.33 -0.42 28.01
C PHE A 32 -6.41 0.50 27.20
N ASN A 33 -5.97 1.58 27.84
CA ASN A 33 -4.90 2.43 27.30
C ASN A 33 -3.88 2.75 28.39
N ARG A 34 -2.60 2.75 28.07
CA ARG A 34 -1.50 3.01 29.01
C ARG A 34 -1.72 4.30 29.81
N THR A 35 -2.22 5.35 29.17
CA THR A 35 -2.68 6.57 29.81
C THR A 35 -4.15 6.36 30.20
N THR A 36 -4.42 6.08 31.46
CA THR A 36 -5.76 5.69 31.92
C THR A 36 -6.81 6.79 31.76
N THR A 37 -6.40 8.07 31.84
CA THR A 37 -7.30 9.19 31.55
C THR A 37 -7.87 9.15 30.13
N THR A 38 -7.13 8.63 29.13
CA THR A 38 -7.65 8.42 27.78
C THR A 38 -8.74 7.36 27.76
N THR A 39 -8.62 6.33 28.60
CA THR A 39 -9.68 5.31 28.76
C THR A 39 -10.93 5.93 29.36
N ASP A 40 -10.79 6.70 30.43
CA ASP A 40 -11.91 7.35 31.12
C ASP A 40 -12.63 8.35 30.21
N GLU A 41 -11.88 9.22 29.52
CA GLU A 41 -12.42 10.19 28.56
C GLU A 41 -13.19 9.50 27.41
N PHE A 42 -12.67 8.37 26.92
CA PHE A 42 -13.35 7.61 25.87
C PHE A 42 -14.65 6.97 26.38
N ILE A 43 -14.64 6.36 27.58
CA ILE A 43 -15.81 5.72 28.19
C ILE A 43 -16.89 6.75 28.53
N ASP A 44 -16.51 7.88 29.13
CA ASP A 44 -17.43 8.95 29.50
C ASP A 44 -17.93 9.77 28.28
N GLY A 45 -17.17 9.72 27.19
CA GLY A 45 -17.44 10.44 25.93
C GLY A 45 -18.15 9.58 24.87
N THR A 46 -17.42 9.28 23.78
CA THR A 46 -17.99 8.62 22.58
C THR A 46 -18.46 7.19 22.79
N ALA A 47 -17.95 6.50 23.83
CA ALA A 47 -18.36 5.14 24.20
C ALA A 47 -19.53 5.11 25.21
N ALA A 48 -19.96 6.25 25.74
CA ALA A 48 -21.00 6.31 26.76
C ALA A 48 -22.30 5.60 26.32
N GLY A 49 -22.80 4.71 27.18
CA GLY A 49 -24.04 3.95 26.96
C GLY A 49 -23.93 2.79 25.96
N LYS A 50 -22.72 2.47 25.47
CA LYS A 50 -22.46 1.34 24.58
C LYS A 50 -21.99 0.10 25.36
N THR A 51 -21.89 -1.05 24.70
CA THR A 51 -21.39 -2.31 25.27
C THR A 51 -19.85 -2.33 25.40
N ILE A 52 -19.30 -1.24 25.93
CA ILE A 52 -17.86 -1.00 26.09
C ILE A 52 -17.56 -0.75 27.56
N SER A 53 -16.50 -1.36 28.09
CA SER A 53 -16.04 -1.12 29.48
C SER A 53 -14.55 -0.79 29.49
N GLY A 54 -14.18 0.24 30.25
CA GLY A 54 -12.80 0.64 30.46
C GLY A 54 -12.15 -0.07 31.65
N TYR A 55 -10.86 -0.38 31.49
CA TYR A 55 -10.01 -0.97 32.52
C TYR A 55 -8.73 -0.16 32.68
N HIS A 56 -8.12 -0.22 33.86
CA HIS A 56 -6.93 0.57 34.19
C HIS A 56 -5.64 -0.27 34.23
N SER A 57 -5.77 -1.60 34.04
CA SER A 57 -4.62 -2.48 33.86
C SER A 57 -4.90 -3.58 32.83
N VAL A 58 -3.83 -4.21 32.34
CA VAL A 58 -3.91 -5.36 31.43
C VAL A 58 -4.52 -6.56 32.14
N GLU A 59 -4.18 -6.77 33.39
CA GLU A 59 -4.71 -7.84 34.27
C GLU A 59 -6.23 -7.73 34.44
N GLU A 60 -6.73 -6.52 34.73
CA GLU A 60 -8.18 -6.28 34.83
C GLU A 60 -8.90 -6.55 33.52
N LEU A 61 -8.34 -6.09 32.39
CA LEU A 61 -8.88 -6.34 31.06
C LEU A 61 -9.00 -7.85 30.81
N VAL A 62 -7.88 -8.58 30.93
CA VAL A 62 -7.81 -10.02 30.62
C VAL A 62 -8.76 -10.84 31.49
N ALA A 63 -8.87 -10.51 32.81
CA ALA A 63 -9.76 -11.19 33.74
C ALA A 63 -11.25 -11.08 33.36
N ASN A 64 -11.62 -10.10 32.55
CA ASN A 64 -13.00 -9.84 32.12
C ASN A 64 -13.31 -10.30 30.68
N LEU A 65 -12.42 -11.07 30.02
CA LEU A 65 -12.64 -11.61 28.68
C LEU A 65 -13.18 -13.04 28.70
N LYS A 66 -13.99 -13.39 27.72
CA LYS A 66 -14.46 -14.76 27.45
C LYS A 66 -13.33 -15.61 26.87
N SER A 67 -13.27 -16.89 27.26
CA SER A 67 -12.35 -17.86 26.66
C SER A 67 -12.93 -18.47 25.36
N PRO A 68 -12.10 -18.71 24.33
CA PRO A 68 -10.72 -18.26 24.25
C PRO A 68 -10.66 -16.74 24.22
N ARG A 69 -9.76 -16.18 25.05
CA ARG A 69 -9.62 -14.73 25.15
C ARG A 69 -9.02 -14.18 23.87
N ARG A 70 -9.53 -13.05 23.40
CA ARG A 70 -9.05 -12.33 22.20
C ARG A 70 -8.61 -10.93 22.62
N VAL A 71 -7.36 -10.59 22.41
CA VAL A 71 -6.81 -9.28 22.76
C VAL A 71 -6.20 -8.63 21.53
N MET A 72 -6.81 -7.54 21.06
CA MET A 72 -6.33 -6.78 19.90
C MET A 72 -5.45 -5.61 20.34
N LEU A 73 -4.28 -5.47 19.70
CA LEU A 73 -3.32 -4.42 19.95
C LEU A 73 -3.42 -3.38 18.83
N MET A 74 -3.76 -2.14 19.19
CA MET A 74 -3.81 -0.98 18.28
C MET A 74 -2.80 0.07 18.74
N VAL A 75 -1.54 -0.33 18.84
CA VAL A 75 -0.44 0.50 19.35
C VAL A 75 0.61 0.77 18.29
N LYS A 76 1.57 1.64 18.59
CA LYS A 76 2.69 1.91 17.68
C LYS A 76 3.49 0.62 17.46
N ALA A 77 3.75 0.28 16.19
CA ALA A 77 4.57 -0.86 15.78
C ALA A 77 5.97 -0.84 16.41
N GLY A 78 6.57 -2.01 16.54
CA GLY A 78 7.90 -2.21 17.11
C GLY A 78 7.85 -2.54 18.62
N PRO A 79 8.79 -2.03 19.45
CA PRO A 79 8.96 -2.47 20.84
C PRO A 79 7.73 -2.34 21.74
N ALA A 80 6.77 -1.48 21.39
CA ALA A 80 5.53 -1.35 22.17
C ALA A 80 4.66 -2.61 22.07
N VAL A 81 4.63 -3.27 20.91
CA VAL A 81 3.92 -4.54 20.70
C VAL A 81 4.60 -5.64 21.49
N ASP A 82 5.95 -5.74 21.43
CA ASP A 82 6.71 -6.75 22.17
C ASP A 82 6.49 -6.61 23.70
N ALA A 83 6.47 -5.38 24.20
CA ALA A 83 6.21 -5.11 25.62
C ALA A 83 4.82 -5.56 26.06
N LEU A 84 3.79 -5.40 25.21
CA LEU A 84 2.43 -5.84 25.50
C LEU A 84 2.30 -7.36 25.40
N ILE A 85 2.92 -8.00 24.42
CA ILE A 85 2.97 -9.47 24.34
C ILE A 85 3.60 -10.03 25.62
N GLY A 86 4.72 -9.46 26.09
CA GLY A 86 5.35 -9.89 27.34
C GLY A 86 4.49 -9.70 28.60
N GLN A 87 3.60 -8.69 28.63
CA GLN A 87 2.64 -8.50 29.71
C GLN A 87 1.44 -9.46 29.61
N LEU A 88 0.98 -9.75 28.41
CA LEU A 88 -0.19 -10.60 28.15
C LEU A 88 0.11 -12.10 28.36
N THR A 89 1.27 -12.57 27.89
CA THR A 89 1.64 -13.99 27.91
C THR A 89 1.45 -14.65 29.29
N PRO A 90 1.88 -14.07 30.42
CA PRO A 90 1.67 -14.71 31.73
C PRO A 90 0.22 -14.64 32.26
N LEU A 91 -0.68 -13.91 31.60
CA LEU A 91 -2.07 -13.72 32.01
C LEU A 91 -3.07 -14.54 31.17
N LEU A 92 -2.61 -15.05 30.02
CA LEU A 92 -3.41 -15.78 29.06
C LEU A 92 -3.23 -17.28 29.23
N ASP A 93 -4.25 -18.05 28.89
CA ASP A 93 -4.23 -19.53 28.92
C ASP A 93 -3.93 -20.07 27.51
N PRO A 94 -3.41 -21.30 27.39
CA PRO A 94 -3.20 -21.94 26.07
C PRO A 94 -4.44 -21.90 25.19
N GLY A 95 -4.26 -21.46 23.92
CA GLY A 95 -5.34 -21.26 22.96
C GLY A 95 -5.99 -19.88 22.97
N ASP A 96 -5.63 -18.99 23.92
CA ASP A 96 -6.00 -17.58 23.84
C ASP A 96 -5.24 -16.87 22.71
N ILE A 97 -5.78 -15.76 22.20
CA ILE A 97 -5.36 -15.14 20.95
C ILE A 97 -4.92 -13.70 21.18
N ILE A 98 -3.71 -13.36 20.71
CA ILE A 98 -3.22 -12.00 20.58
C ILE A 98 -3.35 -11.57 19.12
N ILE A 99 -3.94 -10.39 18.87
CA ILE A 99 -4.15 -9.84 17.53
C ILE A 99 -3.36 -8.52 17.42
N ASP A 100 -2.33 -8.46 16.58
CA ASP A 100 -1.64 -7.21 16.25
C ASP A 100 -2.32 -6.56 15.04
N GLY A 101 -3.10 -5.50 15.27
CA GLY A 101 -3.81 -4.72 14.24
C GLY A 101 -3.05 -3.46 13.82
N GLY A 102 -1.81 -3.27 14.27
CA GLY A 102 -0.96 -2.15 13.90
C GLY A 102 -0.38 -2.26 12.48
N ASN A 103 0.28 -1.19 12.01
CA ASN A 103 1.10 -1.26 10.80
C ASN A 103 2.48 -1.81 11.16
N THR A 104 2.56 -3.09 11.47
CA THR A 104 3.76 -3.77 11.91
C THR A 104 4.58 -4.25 10.70
N GLN A 105 5.90 -4.20 10.81
CA GLN A 105 6.80 -4.84 9.84
C GLN A 105 6.61 -6.36 9.92
N PHE A 106 6.46 -6.99 8.77
CA PHE A 106 6.10 -8.41 8.70
C PHE A 106 7.16 -9.36 9.31
N ASP A 107 8.45 -8.99 9.28
CA ASP A 107 9.53 -9.75 9.94
C ASP A 107 9.32 -9.85 11.46
N ASP A 108 8.92 -8.73 12.09
CA ASP A 108 8.54 -8.74 13.50
C ASP A 108 7.33 -9.65 13.73
N THR A 109 6.39 -9.69 12.79
CA THR A 109 5.21 -10.56 12.88
C THR A 109 5.58 -12.02 12.75
N ASN A 110 6.47 -12.37 11.82
CA ASN A 110 7.02 -13.73 11.70
C ASN A 110 7.63 -14.19 13.02
N ARG A 111 8.52 -13.39 13.60
CA ARG A 111 9.16 -13.67 14.89
C ARG A 111 8.14 -13.82 16.03
N ARG A 112 7.21 -12.86 16.14
CA ARG A 112 6.19 -12.85 17.20
C ARG A 112 5.23 -14.03 17.10
N THR A 113 4.85 -14.44 15.89
CA THR A 113 4.01 -15.63 15.69
C THR A 113 4.70 -16.84 16.31
N THR A 114 5.97 -17.08 15.99
CA THR A 114 6.74 -18.19 16.56
C THR A 114 6.86 -18.11 18.08
N GLU A 115 7.25 -16.93 18.61
CA GLU A 115 7.44 -16.74 20.07
C GLU A 115 6.12 -16.93 20.86
N VAL A 116 5.00 -16.48 20.32
CA VAL A 116 3.67 -16.58 20.96
C VAL A 116 3.16 -18.02 20.89
N GLU A 117 3.32 -18.70 19.74
CA GLU A 117 2.95 -20.11 19.58
C GLU A 117 3.79 -21.04 20.48
N ASP A 118 5.07 -20.77 20.67
CA ASP A 118 5.95 -21.50 21.60
C ASP A 118 5.46 -21.41 23.07
N SER A 119 4.71 -20.36 23.41
CA SER A 119 4.07 -20.19 24.73
C SER A 119 2.70 -20.88 24.83
N GLY A 120 2.22 -21.53 23.76
CA GLY A 120 0.92 -22.20 23.68
C GLY A 120 -0.24 -21.25 23.36
N LEU A 121 0.03 -19.98 23.07
CA LEU A 121 -0.95 -18.99 22.62
C LEU A 121 -1.06 -18.96 21.10
N LEU A 122 -2.03 -18.25 20.57
CA LEU A 122 -2.21 -18.04 19.14
C LEU A 122 -2.00 -16.56 18.77
N PHE A 123 -1.46 -16.30 17.61
CA PHE A 123 -1.15 -14.94 17.15
C PHE A 123 -1.77 -14.63 15.78
N ILE A 124 -2.39 -13.47 15.68
CA ILE A 124 -2.86 -12.91 14.41
C ILE A 124 -2.13 -11.59 14.15
N GLY A 125 -1.41 -11.50 13.02
CA GLY A 125 -0.92 -10.25 12.48
C GLY A 125 -1.86 -9.77 11.38
N THR A 126 -2.56 -8.66 11.59
CA THR A 126 -3.58 -8.21 10.64
C THR A 126 -3.37 -6.77 10.19
N GLY A 127 -3.27 -6.58 8.87
CA GLY A 127 -3.36 -5.27 8.27
C GLY A 127 -4.78 -4.73 8.36
N VAL A 128 -4.93 -3.50 8.86
CA VAL A 128 -6.21 -2.78 8.88
C VAL A 128 -6.05 -1.51 8.05
N SER A 129 -6.92 -1.31 7.06
CA SER A 129 -6.91 -0.16 6.16
C SER A 129 -8.17 0.69 6.31
N GLY A 130 -8.25 1.82 5.59
CA GLY A 130 -9.44 2.68 5.52
C GLY A 130 -9.37 3.97 6.34
N GLY A 131 -8.27 4.21 7.06
CA GLY A 131 -8.11 5.41 7.88
C GLY A 131 -9.14 5.52 9.00
N GLU A 132 -9.40 6.73 9.46
CA GLU A 132 -10.31 7.01 10.58
C GLU A 132 -11.75 6.59 10.27
N GLU A 133 -12.27 7.00 9.13
CA GLU A 133 -13.64 6.70 8.69
C GLU A 133 -13.82 5.20 8.43
N GLY A 134 -12.86 4.57 7.73
CA GLY A 134 -12.91 3.13 7.46
C GLY A 134 -12.89 2.30 8.75
N ALA A 135 -12.08 2.67 9.74
CA ALA A 135 -12.08 1.96 11.03
C ALA A 135 -13.45 1.99 11.73
N LEU A 136 -14.19 3.09 11.60
CA LEU A 136 -15.51 3.26 12.19
C LEU A 136 -16.62 2.55 11.40
N LEU A 137 -16.60 2.66 10.08
CA LEU A 137 -17.70 2.23 9.22
C LEU A 137 -17.52 0.83 8.63
N GLY A 138 -16.27 0.42 8.46
CA GLY A 138 -15.88 -0.87 7.92
C GLY A 138 -14.52 -0.79 7.21
N PRO A 139 -13.44 -1.27 7.83
CA PRO A 139 -12.12 -1.33 7.21
C PRO A 139 -11.97 -2.54 6.28
N SER A 140 -11.02 -2.48 5.34
CA SER A 140 -10.43 -3.67 4.75
C SER A 140 -9.48 -4.31 5.77
N ILE A 141 -9.61 -5.61 5.98
CA ILE A 141 -8.84 -6.35 7.00
C ILE A 141 -8.13 -7.54 6.32
N MET A 142 -6.83 -7.64 6.54
CA MET A 142 -5.94 -8.64 5.93
C MET A 142 -5.31 -9.51 7.04
N PRO A 143 -6.02 -10.48 7.60
CA PRO A 143 -5.53 -11.32 8.70
C PRO A 143 -4.59 -12.43 8.21
N GLY A 144 -3.49 -12.60 8.94
CA GLY A 144 -2.57 -13.73 8.82
C GLY A 144 -2.05 -14.12 10.19
N GLY A 145 -1.20 -15.15 10.30
CA GLY A 145 -0.63 -15.58 11.58
C GLY A 145 -0.84 -17.06 11.87
N SER A 146 -1.31 -17.41 13.06
CA SER A 146 -1.63 -18.79 13.46
C SER A 146 -2.92 -19.24 12.77
N PRO A 147 -2.89 -20.29 11.90
CA PRO A 147 -4.11 -20.77 11.23
C PRO A 147 -5.19 -21.21 12.21
N ASP A 148 -4.80 -21.78 13.34
CA ASP A 148 -5.74 -22.26 14.38
C ASP A 148 -6.49 -21.11 15.10
N ALA A 149 -6.00 -19.87 15.00
CA ALA A 149 -6.68 -18.68 15.52
C ALA A 149 -7.84 -18.22 14.63
N TRP A 150 -7.73 -18.43 13.30
CA TRP A 150 -8.68 -17.90 12.34
C TRP A 150 -10.13 -18.25 12.63
N PRO A 151 -10.51 -19.49 12.94
CA PRO A 151 -11.89 -19.86 13.22
C PRO A 151 -12.51 -19.08 14.38
N TYR A 152 -11.71 -18.59 15.33
CA TYR A 152 -12.19 -17.86 16.50
C TYR A 152 -12.31 -16.36 16.30
N VAL A 153 -11.64 -15.80 15.29
CA VAL A 153 -11.65 -14.35 15.01
C VAL A 153 -12.36 -13.99 13.72
N LYS A 154 -12.60 -14.97 12.82
CA LYS A 154 -13.21 -14.79 11.50
C LYS A 154 -14.49 -13.99 11.56
N ASP A 155 -15.48 -14.46 12.29
CA ASP A 155 -16.81 -13.87 12.32
C ASP A 155 -16.76 -12.40 12.80
N LEU A 156 -15.96 -12.12 13.82
CA LEU A 156 -15.78 -10.76 14.34
C LEU A 156 -15.11 -9.86 13.30
N LEU A 157 -13.99 -10.30 12.72
CA LEU A 157 -13.24 -9.50 11.75
C LEU A 157 -14.02 -9.26 10.47
N GLN A 158 -14.73 -10.29 9.99
CA GLN A 158 -15.61 -10.17 8.83
C GLN A 158 -16.79 -9.25 9.11
N GLU A 159 -17.39 -9.31 10.30
CA GLU A 159 -18.55 -8.48 10.64
C GLU A 159 -18.20 -6.99 10.72
N ILE A 160 -17.04 -6.64 11.27
CA ILE A 160 -16.58 -5.24 11.36
C ILE A 160 -15.94 -4.71 10.09
N SER A 161 -15.64 -5.56 9.11
CA SER A 161 -15.04 -5.14 7.84
C SER A 161 -16.05 -4.45 6.93
N ALA A 162 -15.53 -3.73 5.93
CA ALA A 162 -16.34 -3.24 4.82
C ALA A 162 -17.06 -4.40 4.14
N LYS A 163 -18.27 -4.14 3.68
CA LYS A 163 -19.06 -5.06 2.87
C LYS A 163 -19.21 -4.47 1.47
N VAL A 164 -19.18 -5.34 0.48
CA VAL A 164 -19.33 -5.00 -0.94
C VAL A 164 -20.28 -5.99 -1.62
N GLY A 165 -20.46 -5.86 -2.93
CA GLY A 165 -21.37 -6.69 -3.70
C GLY A 165 -22.79 -6.11 -3.76
N PRO A 166 -23.67 -6.69 -4.61
CA PRO A 166 -25.01 -6.16 -4.85
C PRO A 166 -25.90 -6.06 -3.60
N GLU A 167 -25.73 -6.99 -2.65
CA GLU A 167 -26.49 -7.05 -1.40
C GLU A 167 -25.69 -6.44 -0.22
N ASN A 168 -24.49 -5.92 -0.48
CA ASN A 168 -23.59 -5.36 0.53
C ASN A 168 -23.31 -6.34 1.68
N ASP A 169 -23.03 -7.58 1.35
CA ASP A 169 -22.87 -8.71 2.28
C ASP A 169 -21.49 -9.40 2.18
N ILE A 170 -20.72 -9.14 1.11
CA ILE A 170 -19.42 -9.76 0.90
C ILE A 170 -18.34 -9.00 1.71
N PRO A 171 -17.73 -9.61 2.74
CA PRO A 171 -16.76 -8.91 3.58
C PRO A 171 -15.43 -8.66 2.85
N CYS A 172 -14.84 -7.48 3.04
CA CYS A 172 -13.48 -7.17 2.65
C CYS A 172 -12.48 -7.65 3.72
N CYS A 173 -12.64 -8.90 4.13
CA CYS A 173 -11.84 -9.59 5.14
C CYS A 173 -11.85 -11.09 4.87
N GLU A 174 -10.70 -11.67 4.59
CA GLU A 174 -10.50 -13.12 4.53
C GLU A 174 -9.07 -13.45 4.92
N TRP A 175 -8.83 -14.69 5.35
CA TRP A 175 -7.50 -15.19 5.66
C TRP A 175 -6.56 -15.08 4.47
N VAL A 176 -5.37 -14.48 4.67
CA VAL A 176 -4.41 -14.30 3.57
C VAL A 176 -3.22 -15.25 3.65
N GLY A 177 -2.87 -15.77 4.82
CA GLY A 177 -1.75 -16.70 4.93
C GLY A 177 -1.14 -16.79 6.33
N PRO A 178 -0.20 -17.71 6.56
CA PRO A 178 0.42 -17.92 7.86
C PRO A 178 1.42 -16.82 8.23
N ALA A 179 1.82 -16.79 9.49
CA ALA A 179 2.87 -15.92 10.04
C ALA A 179 2.67 -14.44 9.67
N GLY A 180 3.65 -13.80 9.04
CA GLY A 180 3.62 -12.40 8.67
C GLY A 180 2.82 -12.04 7.43
N ALA A 181 2.15 -12.99 6.76
CA ALA A 181 1.48 -12.79 5.49
C ALA A 181 0.46 -11.64 5.51
N GLY A 182 -0.33 -11.50 6.60
CA GLY A 182 -1.30 -10.42 6.72
C GLY A 182 -0.68 -9.02 6.71
N HIS A 183 0.39 -8.82 7.48
CA HIS A 183 1.13 -7.55 7.48
C HIS A 183 1.92 -7.33 6.18
N TYR A 184 2.38 -8.41 5.53
CA TYR A 184 3.04 -8.31 4.23
C TYR A 184 2.08 -7.81 3.14
N VAL A 185 0.90 -8.43 3.03
CA VAL A 185 -0.15 -7.98 2.10
C VAL A 185 -0.53 -6.52 2.36
N LYS A 186 -0.62 -6.11 3.64
CA LYS A 186 -0.84 -4.70 4.00
C LYS A 186 0.32 -3.79 3.60
N MET A 187 1.56 -4.24 3.73
CA MET A 187 2.74 -3.49 3.30
C MET A 187 2.71 -3.25 1.78
N VAL A 188 2.38 -4.28 1.00
CA VAL A 188 2.24 -4.17 -0.47
C VAL A 188 1.09 -3.25 -0.85
N HIS A 189 -0.08 -3.39 -0.20
CA HIS A 189 -1.19 -2.45 -0.34
C HIS A 189 -0.72 -0.99 -0.16
N ASN A 190 0.03 -0.71 0.90
CA ASN A 190 0.52 0.64 1.15
C ASN A 190 1.57 1.11 0.13
N GLY A 191 2.37 0.21 -0.43
CA GLY A 191 3.28 0.55 -1.52
C GLY A 191 2.55 0.96 -2.79
N ILE A 192 1.52 0.19 -3.18
CA ILE A 192 0.62 0.54 -4.29
C ILE A 192 -0.06 1.90 -4.03
N GLU A 193 -0.54 2.14 -2.81
CA GLU A 193 -1.10 3.43 -2.38
C GLU A 193 -0.12 4.59 -2.63
N TYR A 194 1.16 4.42 -2.30
CA TYR A 194 2.18 5.44 -2.56
C TYR A 194 2.36 5.68 -4.06
N GLY A 195 2.39 4.62 -4.87
CA GLY A 195 2.43 4.70 -6.33
C GLY A 195 1.23 5.48 -6.90
N ASP A 196 0.02 5.08 -6.52
CA ASP A 196 -1.22 5.72 -6.97
C ASP A 196 -1.28 7.21 -6.61
N MET A 197 -0.96 7.56 -5.36
CA MET A 197 -0.93 8.95 -4.91
C MET A 197 0.08 9.77 -5.69
N GLN A 198 1.28 9.24 -5.93
CA GLN A 198 2.32 9.92 -6.70
C GLN A 198 1.87 10.17 -8.15
N LEU A 199 1.30 9.15 -8.81
CA LEU A 199 0.80 9.27 -10.18
C LEU A 199 -0.32 10.32 -10.30
N ILE A 200 -1.26 10.35 -9.35
CA ILE A 200 -2.33 11.36 -9.30
C ILE A 200 -1.75 12.76 -9.11
N CYS A 201 -0.75 12.92 -8.23
CA CYS A 201 -0.06 14.19 -8.03
C CYS A 201 0.70 14.64 -9.27
N GLU A 202 1.32 13.73 -10.01
CA GLU A 202 1.99 14.04 -11.28
C GLU A 202 0.99 14.44 -12.38
N ALA A 203 -0.15 13.74 -12.49
CA ALA A 203 -1.23 14.13 -13.39
C ALA A 203 -1.76 15.53 -13.07
N TYR A 204 -2.05 15.81 -11.79
CA TYR A 204 -2.41 17.13 -11.31
C TYR A 204 -1.36 18.19 -11.71
N PHE A 205 -0.08 17.89 -11.48
CA PHE A 205 1.01 18.83 -11.74
C PHE A 205 1.16 19.12 -13.23
N ILE A 206 1.04 18.12 -14.11
CA ILE A 206 1.02 18.27 -15.56
C ILE A 206 -0.15 19.15 -16.01
N LEU A 207 -1.37 18.82 -15.58
CA LEU A 207 -2.57 19.57 -15.95
C LEU A 207 -2.50 21.04 -15.51
N LYS A 208 -1.99 21.30 -14.32
CA LYS A 208 -1.86 22.64 -13.77
C LYS A 208 -0.75 23.45 -14.47
N HIS A 209 0.42 22.86 -14.71
CA HIS A 209 1.58 23.60 -15.19
C HIS A 209 1.76 23.56 -16.73
N ALA A 210 1.41 22.47 -17.41
CA ALA A 210 1.47 22.42 -18.86
C ALA A 210 0.27 23.13 -19.52
N LEU A 211 -0.94 22.95 -18.97
CA LEU A 211 -2.18 23.48 -19.53
C LEU A 211 -2.73 24.70 -18.81
N GLY A 212 -2.22 25.05 -17.62
CA GLY A 212 -2.70 26.18 -16.81
C GLY A 212 -4.11 25.98 -16.27
N LEU A 213 -4.54 24.74 -15.99
CA LEU A 213 -5.89 24.48 -15.48
C LEU A 213 -6.12 25.13 -14.11
N SER A 214 -7.27 25.80 -13.95
CA SER A 214 -7.75 26.26 -12.65
C SER A 214 -8.23 25.08 -11.77
N ASN A 215 -8.40 25.29 -10.47
CA ASN A 215 -8.90 24.24 -9.59
C ASN A 215 -10.33 23.80 -9.94
N GLU A 216 -11.18 24.73 -10.45
CA GLU A 216 -12.51 24.37 -10.95
C GLU A 216 -12.46 23.50 -12.21
N GLU A 217 -11.48 23.73 -13.08
CA GLU A 217 -11.27 22.87 -14.26
C GLU A 217 -10.70 21.51 -13.85
N LEU A 218 -9.75 21.46 -12.91
CA LEU A 218 -9.24 20.25 -12.32
C LEU A 218 -10.35 19.42 -11.65
N TYR A 219 -11.24 20.07 -10.88
CA TYR A 219 -12.42 19.43 -10.32
C TYR A 219 -13.26 18.71 -11.39
N ARG A 220 -13.51 19.38 -12.53
CA ARG A 220 -14.29 18.77 -13.63
C ARG A 220 -13.56 17.58 -14.24
N VAL A 221 -12.28 17.73 -14.54
CA VAL A 221 -11.45 16.63 -15.09
C VAL A 221 -11.44 15.42 -14.17
N PHE A 222 -11.18 15.61 -12.87
CA PHE A 222 -11.18 14.48 -11.92
C PHE A 222 -12.59 13.94 -11.64
N SER A 223 -13.66 14.76 -11.79
CA SER A 223 -15.04 14.27 -11.75
C SER A 223 -15.33 13.32 -12.91
N ASP A 224 -14.98 13.73 -14.13
CA ASP A 224 -15.17 12.92 -15.34
C ASP A 224 -14.35 11.62 -15.26
N TRP A 225 -13.11 11.69 -14.76
CA TRP A 225 -12.26 10.51 -14.58
C TRP A 225 -12.81 9.54 -13.54
N ASN A 226 -13.51 10.02 -12.52
CA ASN A 226 -14.14 9.19 -11.50
C ASN A 226 -15.42 8.49 -11.96
N GLU A 227 -15.92 8.80 -13.16
CA GLU A 227 -17.06 8.11 -13.80
C GLU A 227 -16.63 6.99 -14.76
N GLY A 228 -15.32 6.79 -14.98
CA GLY A 228 -14.74 5.84 -15.93
C GLY A 228 -13.72 4.87 -15.31
N ASP A 229 -12.77 4.41 -16.13
CA ASP A 229 -11.76 3.40 -15.77
C ASP A 229 -10.88 3.80 -14.57
N LEU A 230 -10.77 5.10 -14.27
CA LEU A 230 -10.01 5.63 -13.15
C LEU A 230 -10.82 5.72 -11.86
N GLN A 231 -12.11 5.32 -11.87
CA GLN A 231 -12.96 5.38 -10.68
C GLN A 231 -12.30 4.69 -9.49
N SER A 232 -12.00 5.50 -8.46
CA SER A 232 -11.32 5.05 -7.25
C SER A 232 -11.48 6.06 -6.12
N TYR A 233 -11.26 5.61 -4.89
CA TYR A 233 -11.30 6.49 -3.73
C TYR A 233 -10.30 7.65 -3.82
N LEU A 234 -9.09 7.40 -4.30
CA LEU A 234 -8.08 8.46 -4.43
C LEU A 234 -8.46 9.50 -5.50
N ILE A 235 -9.09 9.11 -6.60
CA ILE A 235 -9.63 10.06 -7.60
C ILE A 235 -10.81 10.84 -7.02
N GLU A 236 -11.71 10.17 -6.29
CA GLU A 236 -12.84 10.79 -5.61
C GLU A 236 -12.39 11.89 -4.64
N ILE A 237 -11.50 11.57 -3.71
CA ILE A 237 -11.01 12.57 -2.74
C ILE A 237 -10.16 13.67 -3.40
N THR A 238 -9.44 13.37 -4.48
CA THR A 238 -8.69 14.38 -5.25
C THR A 238 -9.65 15.39 -5.87
N ARG A 239 -10.75 14.94 -6.45
CA ARG A 239 -11.83 15.78 -6.93
C ARG A 239 -12.36 16.71 -5.81
N ASP A 240 -12.67 16.13 -4.65
CA ASP A 240 -13.27 16.87 -3.53
C ASP A 240 -12.30 17.91 -2.94
N ILE A 241 -10.99 17.61 -2.90
CA ILE A 241 -9.94 18.53 -2.45
C ILE A 241 -9.98 19.84 -3.25
N PHE A 242 -10.24 19.81 -4.55
CA PHE A 242 -10.29 21.04 -5.36
C PHE A 242 -11.49 21.95 -5.06
N THR A 243 -12.48 21.49 -4.31
CA THR A 243 -13.64 22.30 -3.92
C THR A 243 -13.46 23.08 -2.63
N VAL A 244 -12.46 22.72 -1.82
CA VAL A 244 -12.28 23.31 -0.49
C VAL A 244 -11.63 24.67 -0.60
N THR A 245 -12.32 25.69 -0.09
CA THR A 245 -11.81 27.07 0.00
C THR A 245 -11.09 27.30 1.32
N ASP A 246 -10.04 28.11 1.26
CA ASP A 246 -9.35 28.61 2.44
C ASP A 246 -9.98 29.93 2.91
N GLU A 247 -10.44 29.97 4.16
CA GLU A 247 -11.13 31.11 4.73
C GLU A 247 -10.22 32.35 4.87
N ASP A 248 -8.91 32.14 5.07
CA ASP A 248 -7.95 33.22 5.29
C ASP A 248 -7.53 33.90 3.98
N SER A 249 -7.23 33.13 2.92
CA SER A 249 -6.79 33.65 1.63
C SER A 249 -7.93 33.94 0.65
N GLY A 250 -9.09 33.31 0.85
CA GLY A 250 -10.23 33.35 -0.07
C GLY A 250 -10.01 32.54 -1.37
N GLY A 251 -8.87 31.83 -1.48
CA GLY A 251 -8.56 30.91 -2.57
C GLY A 251 -8.88 29.47 -2.23
N HIS A 252 -8.33 28.52 -3.03
CA HIS A 252 -8.46 27.09 -2.73
C HIS A 252 -7.43 26.65 -1.69
N LEU A 253 -7.86 25.86 -0.71
CA LEU A 253 -6.99 25.39 0.37
C LEU A 253 -5.77 24.61 -0.14
N VAL A 254 -5.92 23.81 -1.20
CA VAL A 254 -4.83 23.02 -1.79
C VAL A 254 -3.64 23.89 -2.22
N ASP A 255 -3.88 25.14 -2.64
CA ASP A 255 -2.83 26.07 -3.06
C ASP A 255 -2.08 26.69 -1.86
N GLN A 256 -2.60 26.55 -0.64
CA GLN A 256 -1.97 27.03 0.60
C GLN A 256 -1.20 25.92 1.34
N ILE A 257 -1.38 24.67 0.94
CA ILE A 257 -0.70 23.53 1.59
C ILE A 257 0.77 23.49 1.19
N LEU A 258 1.65 23.39 2.19
CA LEU A 258 3.10 23.25 1.96
C LEU A 258 3.39 21.94 1.18
N ASP A 259 4.16 22.05 0.11
CA ASP A 259 4.51 20.97 -0.81
C ASP A 259 5.59 19.99 -0.25
N THR A 260 5.36 19.50 0.97
CA THR A 260 6.18 18.48 1.64
C THR A 260 5.32 17.31 2.06
N ALA A 261 5.68 16.10 1.64
CA ALA A 261 4.93 14.89 1.95
C ALA A 261 5.66 14.03 2.99
N GLY A 262 4.98 13.71 4.09
CA GLY A 262 5.46 12.78 5.10
C GLY A 262 5.27 11.32 4.72
N GLN A 263 5.91 10.41 5.47
CA GLN A 263 5.72 8.97 5.37
C GLN A 263 5.81 8.30 6.74
N LYS A 264 5.06 7.19 6.92
CA LYS A 264 5.07 6.38 8.15
C LYS A 264 5.96 5.12 8.05
N GLY A 265 6.63 4.91 6.90
CA GLY A 265 7.61 3.86 6.68
C GLY A 265 7.14 2.64 5.88
N THR A 266 5.84 2.39 5.72
CA THR A 266 5.32 1.19 5.05
C THR A 266 5.71 1.09 3.57
N GLY A 267 5.64 2.18 2.80
CA GLY A 267 6.12 2.20 1.41
C GLY A 267 7.63 2.02 1.31
N LYS A 268 8.40 2.57 2.27
CA LYS A 268 9.83 2.33 2.38
C LYS A 268 10.14 0.85 2.63
N TRP A 269 9.42 0.17 3.54
CA TRP A 269 9.62 -1.25 3.81
C TRP A 269 9.35 -2.11 2.58
N MET A 270 8.28 -1.80 1.82
CA MET A 270 8.02 -2.48 0.56
C MET A 270 9.19 -2.35 -0.41
N SER A 271 9.71 -1.14 -0.62
CA SER A 271 10.87 -0.90 -1.51
C SER A 271 12.14 -1.61 -1.02
N GLN A 272 12.40 -1.62 0.30
CA GLN A 272 13.54 -2.33 0.88
C GLN A 272 13.43 -3.84 0.62
N HIS A 273 12.27 -4.42 0.92
CA HIS A 273 12.08 -5.85 0.73
C HIS A 273 12.03 -6.26 -0.75
N ALA A 274 11.55 -5.39 -1.64
CA ALA A 274 11.66 -5.60 -3.10
C ALA A 274 13.12 -5.75 -3.56
N LEU A 275 14.04 -4.94 -2.99
CA LEU A 275 15.48 -5.06 -3.26
C LEU A 275 16.06 -6.36 -2.70
N ASP A 276 15.63 -6.79 -1.52
CA ASP A 276 16.07 -8.05 -0.89
C ASP A 276 15.61 -9.27 -1.73
N LEU A 277 14.41 -9.23 -2.28
CA LEU A 277 13.85 -10.27 -3.17
C LEU A 277 14.32 -10.14 -4.63
N GLY A 278 14.98 -9.04 -5.02
CA GLY A 278 15.33 -8.78 -6.41
C GLY A 278 14.16 -8.42 -7.31
N VAL A 279 13.05 -7.93 -6.77
CA VAL A 279 11.84 -7.55 -7.50
C VAL A 279 11.91 -6.07 -7.95
N PRO A 280 11.72 -5.77 -9.25
CA PRO A 280 11.84 -4.40 -9.75
C PRO A 280 10.57 -3.56 -9.54
N THR A 281 10.29 -3.13 -8.31
CA THR A 281 9.17 -2.23 -7.97
C THR A 281 9.53 -0.75 -8.21
N THR A 282 9.96 -0.45 -9.42
CA THR A 282 10.57 0.84 -9.77
C THR A 282 9.64 2.03 -9.53
N LEU A 283 8.37 1.95 -9.97
CA LEU A 283 7.39 3.02 -9.77
C LEU A 283 7.12 3.28 -8.28
N ILE A 284 6.87 2.22 -7.52
CA ILE A 284 6.56 2.32 -6.08
C ILE A 284 7.76 2.91 -5.31
N THR A 285 8.97 2.51 -5.71
CA THR A 285 10.22 3.03 -5.10
C THR A 285 10.42 4.50 -5.46
N GLU A 286 10.15 4.92 -6.70
CA GLU A 286 10.18 6.33 -7.09
C GLU A 286 9.16 7.17 -6.31
N ALA A 287 7.97 6.65 -6.02
CA ALA A 287 7.01 7.35 -5.16
C ALA A 287 7.56 7.61 -3.74
N VAL A 288 8.35 6.69 -3.21
CA VAL A 288 9.06 6.90 -1.93
C VAL A 288 10.13 7.98 -2.05
N PHE A 289 10.95 7.95 -3.11
CA PHE A 289 11.98 8.95 -3.35
C PHE A 289 11.39 10.34 -3.62
N ALA A 290 10.28 10.44 -4.35
CA ALA A 290 9.57 11.69 -4.57
C ALA A 290 9.16 12.36 -3.24
N ARG A 291 8.64 11.57 -2.27
CA ARG A 291 8.36 12.08 -0.91
C ARG A 291 9.63 12.54 -0.20
N CYS A 292 10.73 11.79 -0.31
CA CYS A 292 12.02 12.20 0.28
C CYS A 292 12.52 13.51 -0.32
N LEU A 293 12.41 13.69 -1.64
CA LEU A 293 12.79 14.92 -2.31
C LEU A 293 11.87 16.08 -1.91
N SER A 294 10.56 15.85 -1.80
CA SER A 294 9.60 16.88 -1.39
C SER A 294 9.94 17.45 -0.01
N ALA A 295 10.40 16.61 0.91
CA ALA A 295 10.78 17.01 2.27
C ALA A 295 12.01 17.93 2.33
N GLN A 296 12.77 18.09 1.23
CA GLN A 296 13.94 18.96 1.14
C GLN A 296 13.58 20.39 0.70
N LYS A 297 12.49 20.97 1.21
CA LYS A 297 11.91 22.24 0.75
C LYS A 297 12.92 23.36 0.64
N ASP A 298 13.67 23.68 1.71
CA ASP A 298 14.66 24.74 1.74
C ASP A 298 15.79 24.53 0.70
N ALA A 299 16.18 23.28 0.45
CA ALA A 299 17.20 22.96 -0.55
C ALA A 299 16.67 23.18 -1.97
N ARG A 300 15.40 22.79 -2.22
CA ARG A 300 14.75 23.00 -3.52
C ARG A 300 14.57 24.49 -3.85
N GLU A 301 14.16 25.30 -2.88
CA GLU A 301 14.04 26.76 -3.04
C GLU A 301 15.39 27.42 -3.37
N ARG A 302 16.47 27.00 -2.69
CA ARG A 302 17.82 27.48 -3.05
C ARG A 302 18.26 27.02 -4.44
N ALA A 303 17.91 25.80 -4.83
CA ALA A 303 18.23 25.26 -6.15
C ALA A 303 17.48 26.00 -7.26
N GLU A 304 16.18 26.27 -7.07
CA GLU A 304 15.34 27.04 -8.01
C GLU A 304 15.93 28.42 -8.31
N ALA A 305 16.51 29.07 -7.32
CA ALA A 305 17.12 30.39 -7.48
C ALA A 305 18.39 30.39 -8.36
N VAL A 306 19.01 29.23 -8.63
CA VAL A 306 20.33 29.14 -9.33
C VAL A 306 20.35 28.18 -10.53
N LEU A 307 19.40 27.23 -10.59
CA LEU A 307 19.30 26.28 -11.67
C LEU A 307 18.23 26.73 -12.67
N SER A 308 18.59 26.79 -13.94
CA SER A 308 17.63 27.10 -15.01
C SER A 308 17.05 25.81 -15.60
N GLY A 309 15.81 25.91 -16.10
CA GLY A 309 15.12 24.85 -16.82
C GLY A 309 14.16 25.40 -17.87
N PRO A 310 13.42 24.53 -18.59
CA PRO A 310 12.37 24.95 -19.52
C PRO A 310 11.31 25.80 -18.82
N THR A 311 10.72 26.77 -19.53
CA THR A 311 9.67 27.68 -19.04
C THR A 311 8.43 27.69 -19.92
N GLY A 312 8.31 26.73 -20.85
CA GLY A 312 7.21 26.63 -21.81
C GLY A 312 5.94 26.06 -21.20
N THR A 313 4.85 26.23 -21.93
CA THR A 313 3.56 25.54 -21.71
C THR A 313 3.25 24.69 -22.94
N TYR A 314 2.32 23.74 -22.79
CA TYR A 314 1.86 22.95 -23.92
C TYR A 314 1.02 23.79 -24.87
N ASP A 315 1.32 23.78 -26.16
CA ASP A 315 0.69 24.60 -27.21
C ASP A 315 -0.20 23.78 -28.18
N GLY A 316 -0.38 22.46 -27.90
CA GLY A 316 -1.22 21.57 -28.71
C GLY A 316 -2.70 21.61 -28.29
N ASP A 317 -3.45 20.60 -28.79
CA ASP A 317 -4.85 20.42 -28.43
C ASP A 317 -5.01 20.07 -26.95
N ARG A 318 -5.65 20.97 -26.21
CA ARG A 318 -5.82 20.86 -24.75
C ARG A 318 -6.66 19.65 -24.34
N ASP A 319 -7.79 19.42 -25.00
CA ASP A 319 -8.72 18.36 -24.62
C ASP A 319 -8.13 16.98 -24.97
N ALA A 320 -7.46 16.90 -26.11
CA ALA A 320 -6.72 15.69 -26.49
C ALA A 320 -5.60 15.38 -25.51
N PHE A 321 -4.90 16.38 -24.98
CA PHE A 321 -3.84 16.18 -24.01
C PHE A 321 -4.35 15.80 -22.61
N ILE A 322 -5.51 16.33 -22.19
CA ILE A 322 -6.19 15.87 -20.96
C ILE A 322 -6.52 14.36 -21.05
N GLU A 323 -7.01 13.93 -22.23
CA GLU A 323 -7.25 12.50 -22.49
C GLU A 323 -5.95 11.69 -22.51
N ASP A 324 -4.87 12.22 -23.07
CA ASP A 324 -3.55 11.59 -23.03
C ASP A 324 -3.07 11.39 -21.58
N VAL A 325 -3.26 12.39 -20.70
CA VAL A 325 -2.90 12.28 -19.27
C VAL A 325 -3.78 11.24 -18.57
N ARG A 326 -5.07 11.16 -18.90
CA ARG A 326 -5.97 10.10 -18.36
C ARG A 326 -5.46 8.71 -18.72
N GLN A 327 -5.14 8.49 -20.00
CA GLN A 327 -4.62 7.20 -20.49
C GLN A 327 -3.28 6.86 -19.83
N ALA A 328 -2.37 7.84 -19.72
CA ALA A 328 -1.08 7.66 -19.06
C ALA A 328 -1.23 7.28 -17.58
N LEU A 329 -2.17 7.93 -16.87
CA LEU A 329 -2.48 7.62 -15.48
C LEU A 329 -3.01 6.19 -15.34
N TYR A 330 -3.95 5.78 -16.19
CA TYR A 330 -4.51 4.43 -16.16
C TYR A 330 -3.45 3.35 -16.40
N ALA A 331 -2.64 3.49 -17.45
CA ALA A 331 -1.55 2.56 -17.74
C ALA A 331 -0.52 2.47 -16.61
N SER A 332 -0.19 3.61 -16.00
CA SER A 332 0.76 3.66 -14.87
C SER A 332 0.18 3.04 -13.60
N LYS A 333 -1.13 3.21 -13.33
CA LYS A 333 -1.83 2.53 -12.23
C LYS A 333 -1.79 1.01 -12.41
N ILE A 334 -2.13 0.50 -13.60
CA ILE A 334 -2.02 -0.94 -13.91
C ILE A 334 -0.60 -1.44 -13.60
N THR A 335 0.42 -0.69 -14.00
CA THR A 335 1.83 -1.03 -13.74
C THR A 335 2.15 -1.03 -12.23
N SER A 336 1.60 -0.10 -11.45
CA SER A 336 1.78 -0.05 -9.99
C SER A 336 1.25 -1.33 -9.32
N TYR A 337 0.03 -1.75 -9.69
CA TYR A 337 -0.54 -2.99 -9.17
C TYR A 337 0.22 -4.23 -9.66
N ALA A 338 0.62 -4.26 -10.94
CA ALA A 338 1.43 -5.34 -11.48
C ALA A 338 2.72 -5.54 -10.66
N GLN A 339 3.44 -4.45 -10.33
CA GLN A 339 4.63 -4.52 -9.45
C GLN A 339 4.30 -5.04 -8.05
N GLY A 340 3.14 -4.65 -7.51
CA GLY A 340 2.68 -5.13 -6.20
C GLY A 340 2.43 -6.64 -6.18
N TYR A 341 1.73 -7.17 -7.18
CA TYR A 341 1.44 -8.61 -7.27
C TYR A 341 2.69 -9.45 -7.53
N VAL A 342 3.59 -9.00 -8.41
CA VAL A 342 4.90 -9.66 -8.59
C VAL A 342 5.68 -9.73 -7.27
N GLN A 343 5.59 -8.72 -6.41
CA GLN A 343 6.23 -8.77 -5.11
C GLN A 343 5.52 -9.72 -4.14
N LEU A 344 4.19 -9.85 -4.20
CA LEU A 344 3.45 -10.85 -3.42
C LEU A 344 3.87 -12.26 -3.80
N ASP A 345 3.99 -12.57 -5.10
CA ASP A 345 4.40 -13.87 -5.59
C ASP A 345 5.83 -14.21 -5.18
N ALA A 346 6.76 -13.27 -5.32
CA ALA A 346 8.15 -13.46 -4.88
C ALA A 346 8.25 -13.70 -3.36
N ALA A 347 7.43 -13.02 -2.56
CA ALA A 347 7.39 -13.26 -1.13
C ALA A 347 6.72 -14.61 -0.78
N ALA A 348 5.67 -14.99 -1.52
CA ALA A 348 5.04 -16.29 -1.35
C ALA A 348 6.05 -17.44 -1.60
N GLU A 349 6.88 -17.32 -2.62
CA GLU A 349 7.96 -18.28 -2.91
C GLU A 349 9.01 -18.27 -1.80
N GLU A 350 9.51 -17.10 -1.38
CA GLU A 350 10.57 -16.96 -0.37
C GLU A 350 10.15 -17.53 1.00
N PHE A 351 8.92 -17.25 1.42
CA PHE A 351 8.43 -17.65 2.76
C PHE A 351 7.59 -18.94 2.75
N GLY A 352 7.35 -19.55 1.59
CA GLY A 352 6.50 -20.73 1.46
C GLY A 352 5.03 -20.45 1.80
N TRP A 353 4.53 -19.26 1.49
CA TRP A 353 3.12 -18.92 1.68
C TRP A 353 2.28 -19.32 0.47
N GLU A 354 1.06 -19.76 0.73
CA GLU A 354 0.05 -19.98 -0.31
C GLU A 354 -0.88 -18.75 -0.34
N LEU A 355 -0.54 -17.74 -1.15
CA LEU A 355 -1.33 -16.53 -1.32
C LEU A 355 -2.32 -16.69 -2.48
N ASP A 356 -3.58 -16.31 -2.27
CA ASP A 356 -4.59 -16.18 -3.34
C ASP A 356 -4.64 -14.70 -3.77
N ASN A 357 -3.91 -14.35 -4.83
CA ASN A 357 -3.84 -13.00 -5.35
C ASN A 357 -5.20 -12.45 -5.79
N GLY A 358 -6.05 -13.31 -6.37
CA GLY A 358 -7.40 -12.94 -6.72
C GLY A 358 -8.25 -12.61 -5.51
N GLN A 359 -8.15 -13.39 -4.44
CA GLN A 359 -8.84 -13.10 -3.18
C GLN A 359 -8.29 -11.84 -2.51
N ILE A 360 -6.96 -11.62 -2.55
CA ILE A 360 -6.33 -10.40 -2.04
C ILE A 360 -6.90 -9.16 -2.74
N ALA A 361 -7.07 -9.18 -4.08
CA ALA A 361 -7.71 -8.08 -4.82
C ALA A 361 -9.12 -7.77 -4.28
N LEU A 362 -9.90 -8.80 -3.94
CA LEU A 362 -11.24 -8.64 -3.40
C LEU A 362 -11.27 -7.98 -2.02
N LEU A 363 -10.23 -8.16 -1.21
CA LEU A 363 -10.13 -7.49 0.11
C LEU A 363 -10.01 -5.97 -0.02
N TRP A 364 -9.48 -5.48 -1.14
CA TRP A 364 -9.21 -4.05 -1.37
C TRP A 364 -10.37 -3.29 -2.03
N ARG A 365 -11.48 -3.96 -2.36
CA ARG A 365 -12.65 -3.33 -3.02
C ARG A 365 -13.42 -2.33 -2.15
N GLY A 366 -13.34 -2.46 -0.83
CA GLY A 366 -14.02 -1.57 0.11
C GLY A 366 -13.20 -1.35 1.38
N GLY A 367 -13.46 -0.24 2.08
CA GLY A 367 -12.82 0.04 3.37
C GLY A 367 -11.30 0.24 3.30
N CYS A 368 -10.75 0.59 2.15
CA CYS A 368 -9.32 0.87 2.01
C CYS A 368 -9.05 2.05 1.07
N ILE A 369 -7.81 2.56 1.11
CA ILE A 369 -7.39 3.75 0.37
C ILE A 369 -7.26 3.47 -1.14
N ILE A 370 -6.92 2.24 -1.54
CA ILE A 370 -6.71 1.88 -2.95
C ILE A 370 -7.94 1.25 -3.61
N ARG A 371 -9.13 1.34 -3.02
CA ARG A 371 -10.35 0.84 -3.64
C ARG A 371 -10.55 1.45 -5.03
N ALA A 372 -10.74 0.59 -6.03
CA ALA A 372 -10.89 0.96 -7.43
C ALA A 372 -11.74 -0.08 -8.17
N THR A 373 -12.38 0.32 -9.26
CA THR A 373 -13.23 -0.59 -10.07
C THR A 373 -12.45 -1.76 -10.66
N PHE A 374 -11.24 -1.53 -11.17
CA PHE A 374 -10.45 -2.57 -11.82
C PHE A 374 -9.88 -3.66 -10.88
N LEU A 375 -10.14 -3.61 -9.58
CA LEU A 375 -9.80 -4.71 -8.66
C LEU A 375 -10.60 -6.00 -8.99
N GLU A 376 -11.79 -5.86 -9.54
CA GLU A 376 -12.54 -7.02 -10.04
C GLU A 376 -11.94 -7.59 -11.33
N ASP A 377 -11.37 -6.75 -12.18
CA ASP A 377 -10.63 -7.20 -13.37
C ASP A 377 -9.34 -7.93 -12.99
N ILE A 378 -8.66 -7.49 -11.90
CA ILE A 378 -7.51 -8.22 -11.33
C ILE A 378 -7.96 -9.60 -10.84
N LYS A 379 -9.06 -9.67 -10.08
CA LYS A 379 -9.63 -10.96 -9.64
C LYS A 379 -9.93 -11.86 -10.84
N ALA A 380 -10.58 -11.31 -11.86
CA ALA A 380 -10.91 -12.05 -13.07
C ALA A 380 -9.66 -12.52 -13.84
N ALA A 381 -8.56 -11.77 -13.82
CA ALA A 381 -7.29 -12.19 -14.42
C ALA A 381 -6.72 -13.42 -13.69
N PHE A 382 -6.67 -13.41 -12.37
CA PHE A 382 -6.21 -14.56 -11.59
C PHE A 382 -7.19 -15.75 -11.61
N ASP A 383 -8.48 -15.53 -11.88
CA ASP A 383 -9.44 -16.62 -12.13
C ASP A 383 -9.20 -17.30 -13.49
N ARG A 384 -8.70 -16.55 -14.49
CA ARG A 384 -8.31 -17.11 -15.77
C ARG A 384 -6.99 -17.88 -15.73
N ASP A 385 -6.05 -17.37 -14.95
CA ASP A 385 -4.72 -17.95 -14.78
C ASP A 385 -4.23 -17.68 -13.35
N ALA A 386 -4.30 -18.70 -12.51
CA ALA A 386 -3.86 -18.59 -11.11
C ALA A 386 -2.33 -18.42 -10.96
N ASP A 387 -1.57 -18.81 -11.98
CA ASP A 387 -0.11 -18.73 -12.03
C ASP A 387 0.36 -17.52 -12.89
N LEU A 388 -0.50 -16.52 -13.10
CA LEU A 388 -0.21 -15.34 -13.90
C LEU A 388 1.00 -14.58 -13.36
N GLU A 389 2.14 -14.66 -14.05
CA GLU A 389 3.42 -14.07 -13.61
C GLU A 389 3.39 -12.54 -13.51
N ASN A 390 2.52 -11.87 -14.26
CA ASN A 390 2.40 -10.41 -14.27
C ASN A 390 1.06 -9.98 -14.87
N LEU A 391 0.36 -9.04 -14.26
CA LEU A 391 -0.91 -8.51 -14.77
C LEU A 391 -0.81 -7.98 -16.21
N LEU A 392 0.35 -7.47 -16.63
CA LEU A 392 0.59 -6.97 -18.00
C LEU A 392 0.47 -8.07 -19.07
N LEU A 393 0.48 -9.35 -18.71
CA LEU A 393 0.34 -10.49 -19.63
C LEU A 393 -1.11 -10.94 -19.78
N ASP A 394 -1.99 -10.58 -18.88
CA ASP A 394 -3.43 -10.86 -19.00
C ASP A 394 -4.05 -10.08 -20.15
N ASP A 395 -4.97 -10.69 -20.88
CA ASP A 395 -5.58 -10.12 -22.09
C ASP A 395 -6.22 -8.75 -21.85
N PHE A 396 -6.97 -8.60 -20.74
CA PHE A 396 -7.63 -7.34 -20.42
C PHE A 396 -6.63 -6.20 -20.18
N PHE A 397 -5.63 -6.45 -19.33
CA PHE A 397 -4.64 -5.43 -18.99
C PHE A 397 -3.68 -5.14 -20.14
N ARG A 398 -3.32 -6.15 -20.92
CA ARG A 398 -2.52 -5.98 -22.14
C ARG A 398 -3.22 -5.03 -23.12
N ASP A 399 -4.50 -5.29 -23.42
CA ASP A 399 -5.28 -4.49 -24.38
C ASP A 399 -5.45 -3.04 -23.88
N ALA A 400 -5.64 -2.85 -22.57
CA ALA A 400 -5.69 -1.53 -21.93
C ALA A 400 -4.35 -0.78 -22.11
N ILE A 401 -3.23 -1.44 -21.85
CA ILE A 401 -1.89 -0.85 -22.02
C ILE A 401 -1.60 -0.58 -23.50
N GLU A 402 -1.93 -1.48 -24.43
CA GLU A 402 -1.73 -1.26 -25.88
C GLU A 402 -2.50 -0.03 -26.37
N THR A 403 -3.70 0.17 -25.87
CA THR A 403 -4.51 1.36 -26.17
C THR A 403 -3.88 2.64 -25.58
N ALA A 404 -3.43 2.59 -24.34
CA ALA A 404 -2.94 3.75 -23.61
C ALA A 404 -1.50 4.16 -23.95
N GLN A 405 -0.64 3.22 -24.38
CA GLN A 405 0.79 3.50 -24.51
C GLN A 405 1.18 4.65 -25.45
N PRO A 406 0.49 4.95 -26.59
CA PRO A 406 0.83 6.11 -27.40
C PRO A 406 0.65 7.44 -26.64
N SER A 407 -0.44 7.56 -25.89
CA SER A 407 -0.75 8.70 -25.04
C SER A 407 0.25 8.81 -23.90
N TRP A 408 0.54 7.69 -23.22
CA TRP A 408 1.52 7.63 -22.14
C TRP A 408 2.90 8.15 -22.56
N ARG A 409 3.38 7.75 -23.74
CA ARG A 409 4.66 8.23 -24.29
C ARG A 409 4.64 9.71 -24.60
N ARG A 410 3.54 10.23 -25.16
CA ARG A 410 3.40 11.68 -25.41
C ARG A 410 3.44 12.47 -24.11
N VAL A 411 2.73 12.03 -23.08
CA VAL A 411 2.71 12.70 -21.76
C VAL A 411 4.11 12.76 -21.15
N VAL A 412 4.83 11.61 -21.10
CA VAL A 412 6.19 11.59 -20.54
C VAL A 412 7.14 12.45 -21.36
N ALA A 413 7.09 12.38 -22.69
CA ALA A 413 7.94 13.20 -23.58
C ALA A 413 7.65 14.70 -23.37
N THR A 414 6.38 15.10 -23.36
CA THR A 414 5.96 16.49 -23.15
C THR A 414 6.40 16.98 -21.74
N ALA A 415 6.23 16.18 -20.72
CA ALA A 415 6.66 16.54 -19.36
C ALA A 415 8.19 16.77 -19.31
N VAL A 416 8.98 15.92 -19.95
CA VAL A 416 10.44 16.08 -20.04
C VAL A 416 10.81 17.36 -20.80
N GLU A 417 10.18 17.65 -21.93
CA GLU A 417 10.41 18.86 -22.72
C GLU A 417 10.05 20.14 -21.97
N LEU A 418 9.02 20.09 -21.13
CA LEU A 418 8.58 21.21 -20.30
C LEU A 418 9.30 21.28 -18.95
N GLY A 419 10.19 20.33 -18.63
CA GLY A 419 10.90 20.28 -17.34
C GLY A 419 10.01 19.94 -16.15
N LEU A 420 8.88 19.29 -16.37
CA LEU A 420 7.97 18.85 -15.31
C LEU A 420 8.43 17.51 -14.73
N PRO A 421 8.62 17.38 -13.40
CA PRO A 421 9.05 16.15 -12.80
C PRO A 421 7.92 15.13 -12.76
N VAL A 422 8.11 14.00 -13.43
CA VAL A 422 7.16 12.88 -13.50
C VAL A 422 7.86 11.54 -13.25
N PRO A 423 8.50 11.36 -12.09
CA PRO A 423 9.27 10.16 -11.79
C PRO A 423 8.39 8.89 -11.82
N GLY A 424 7.17 8.94 -11.33
CA GLY A 424 6.23 7.81 -11.32
C GLY A 424 5.84 7.38 -12.74
N PHE A 425 5.36 8.31 -13.58
CA PHE A 425 5.04 8.02 -14.99
C PHE A 425 6.23 7.49 -15.76
N SER A 426 7.40 8.11 -15.55
CA SER A 426 8.63 7.72 -16.23
C SER A 426 9.10 6.33 -15.79
N ALA A 427 9.10 6.02 -14.51
CA ALA A 427 9.50 4.72 -13.98
C ALA A 427 8.53 3.60 -14.42
N ALA A 428 7.24 3.88 -14.45
CA ALA A 428 6.23 2.93 -14.92
C ALA A 428 6.44 2.60 -16.42
N LEU A 429 6.63 3.62 -17.27
CA LEU A 429 6.88 3.43 -18.70
C LEU A 429 8.21 2.69 -18.94
N ALA A 430 9.26 3.02 -18.20
CA ALA A 430 10.56 2.35 -18.29
C ALA A 430 10.46 0.88 -17.86
N TYR A 431 9.69 0.57 -16.80
CA TYR A 431 9.40 -0.81 -16.39
C TYR A 431 8.70 -1.58 -17.50
N PHE A 432 7.62 -1.05 -18.06
CA PHE A 432 6.89 -1.66 -19.17
C PHE A 432 7.81 -1.91 -20.37
N ASP A 433 8.61 -0.91 -20.77
CA ASP A 433 9.54 -1.04 -21.90
C ASP A 433 10.66 -2.05 -21.63
N GLY A 434 11.13 -2.16 -20.40
CA GLY A 434 12.10 -3.17 -19.98
C GLY A 434 11.49 -4.57 -19.97
N TYR A 435 10.31 -4.72 -19.33
CA TYR A 435 9.66 -6.02 -19.15
C TYR A 435 9.30 -6.70 -20.47
N ARG A 436 8.82 -5.93 -21.45
CA ARG A 436 8.47 -6.47 -22.80
C ARG A 436 9.67 -6.75 -23.73
N ARG A 437 10.91 -6.55 -23.26
CA ARG A 437 12.10 -6.77 -24.10
C ARG A 437 12.83 -8.04 -23.72
N GLY A 438 12.94 -8.99 -24.66
CA GLY A 438 13.72 -10.21 -24.49
C GLY A 438 15.24 -9.97 -24.38
N ARG A 439 15.76 -8.76 -24.71
CA ARG A 439 17.17 -8.42 -24.57
C ARG A 439 17.34 -7.00 -24.04
N LEU A 440 18.01 -6.90 -22.92
CA LEU A 440 18.35 -5.66 -22.23
C LEU A 440 19.85 -5.35 -22.36
N PRO A 441 20.30 -4.12 -22.07
CA PRO A 441 21.72 -3.72 -22.12
C PRO A 441 22.56 -4.33 -20.98
N ALA A 442 21.98 -5.22 -20.17
CA ALA A 442 22.66 -5.93 -19.08
C ALA A 442 23.82 -6.81 -19.55
N ASN A 443 23.86 -7.16 -20.84
CA ASN A 443 25.00 -7.86 -21.43
C ASN A 443 26.30 -7.04 -21.34
N LEU A 444 26.24 -5.71 -21.62
CA LEU A 444 27.39 -4.82 -21.47
C LEU A 444 27.77 -4.66 -20.00
N LEU A 445 26.80 -4.49 -19.11
CA LEU A 445 27.04 -4.42 -17.66
C LEU A 445 27.74 -5.66 -17.17
N GLN A 446 27.32 -6.85 -17.59
CA GLN A 446 27.95 -8.12 -17.19
C GLN A 446 29.36 -8.25 -17.77
N ALA A 447 29.58 -7.80 -19.01
CA ALA A 447 30.91 -7.78 -19.61
C ALA A 447 31.86 -6.81 -18.88
N GLN A 448 31.37 -5.62 -18.46
CA GLN A 448 32.14 -4.68 -17.63
C GLN A 448 32.53 -5.29 -16.29
N ARG A 449 31.59 -6.00 -15.63
CA ARG A 449 31.88 -6.69 -14.36
C ARG A 449 32.95 -7.78 -14.55
N ASP A 450 32.86 -8.55 -15.61
CA ASP A 450 33.83 -9.59 -15.94
C ASP A 450 35.21 -9.00 -16.25
N TYR A 451 35.25 -7.82 -16.89
CA TYR A 451 36.49 -7.12 -17.22
C TYR A 451 37.31 -6.72 -15.98
N PHE A 452 36.67 -6.20 -14.95
CA PHE A 452 37.38 -5.69 -13.75
C PHE A 452 37.34 -6.63 -12.54
N GLY A 453 36.36 -7.52 -12.47
CA GLY A 453 36.14 -8.35 -11.27
C GLY A 453 36.04 -9.86 -11.52
N ALA A 454 36.03 -10.29 -12.80
CA ALA A 454 35.91 -11.68 -13.23
C ALA A 454 34.77 -12.51 -12.57
N PRO A 455 33.52 -11.94 -12.39
CA PRO A 455 32.42 -12.72 -11.83
C PRO A 455 31.85 -13.76 -12.79
N THR A 456 32.44 -13.89 -14.01
CA THR A 456 31.96 -14.72 -15.12
C THR A 456 30.68 -14.23 -15.79
N TYR A 457 30.34 -14.76 -16.93
CA TYR A 457 29.11 -14.49 -17.67
C TYR A 457 28.59 -15.75 -18.37
N ARG A 458 27.31 -15.76 -18.71
CA ARG A 458 26.68 -16.79 -19.55
C ARG A 458 26.62 -16.32 -21.00
N ARG A 459 26.68 -17.25 -21.95
CA ARG A 459 26.55 -16.97 -23.39
C ARG A 459 25.17 -17.38 -23.90
N LEU A 460 24.75 -16.80 -25.01
CA LEU A 460 23.49 -17.17 -25.69
C LEU A 460 23.61 -18.43 -26.55
N ASP A 461 24.83 -18.74 -26.97
CA ASP A 461 25.16 -19.77 -27.98
C ASP A 461 25.83 -21.01 -27.36
N GLN A 462 26.16 -20.98 -26.07
CA GLN A 462 26.83 -22.05 -25.37
C GLN A 462 26.38 -22.14 -23.91
N GLU A 463 26.23 -23.35 -23.39
CA GLU A 463 25.97 -23.58 -21.98
C GLU A 463 27.25 -23.42 -21.13
N GLY A 464 27.05 -23.04 -19.86
CA GLY A 464 28.13 -22.86 -18.89
C GLY A 464 28.39 -21.40 -18.52
N THR A 465 29.46 -21.19 -17.77
CA THR A 465 29.95 -19.89 -17.34
C THR A 465 31.32 -19.61 -17.93
N PHE A 466 31.55 -18.40 -18.38
CA PHE A 466 32.73 -17.99 -19.11
C PHE A 466 33.36 -16.76 -18.46
N HIS A 467 34.69 -16.67 -18.61
CA HIS A 467 35.49 -15.50 -18.30
C HIS A 467 36.38 -15.18 -19.49
N THR A 468 36.55 -13.90 -19.79
CA THR A 468 37.44 -13.43 -20.86
C THR A 468 38.58 -12.60 -20.27
N ASP A 469 39.82 -12.90 -20.70
CA ASP A 469 40.96 -12.02 -20.45
C ASP A 469 40.93 -10.82 -21.41
N TRP A 470 40.04 -9.87 -21.11
CA TRP A 470 39.78 -8.69 -21.96
C TRP A 470 41.02 -7.82 -22.23
N ILE A 471 41.99 -7.84 -21.36
CA ILE A 471 43.24 -7.07 -21.50
C ILE A 471 44.15 -7.76 -22.51
N ARG A 472 44.27 -9.09 -22.41
CA ARG A 472 45.10 -9.87 -23.34
C ARG A 472 44.50 -9.89 -24.74
N GLU A 473 43.20 -10.09 -24.88
CA GLU A 473 42.53 -10.06 -26.18
C GLU A 473 42.74 -8.71 -26.91
N ARG A 474 42.65 -7.58 -26.19
CA ARG A 474 42.92 -6.25 -26.73
C ARG A 474 44.37 -6.08 -27.21
N GLN A 475 45.37 -6.71 -26.57
CA GLN A 475 46.79 -6.61 -26.92
C GLN A 475 47.17 -7.50 -28.10
N LEU A 476 46.32 -8.45 -28.49
CA LEU A 476 46.54 -9.30 -29.70
C LEU A 476 46.05 -8.64 -30.99
N GLU A 477 45.28 -7.56 -30.90
CA GLU A 477 44.77 -6.78 -32.06
C GLU A 477 45.67 -5.57 -32.40
N ASP A 478 46.59 -5.16 -31.52
CA ASP A 478 47.64 -4.14 -31.75
C ASP A 478 48.95 -4.79 -32.23
#